data_b648675bcdb910c163509593d2c4b6b8
#
_entry.id   b648675bcdb910c163509593d2c4b6b8
#
_cell.length_a   1.000
_cell.length_b   1.000
_cell.length_c   1.000
_cell.angle_alpha   90.00
_cell.angle_beta   90.00
_cell.angle_gamma   90.00
#
_symmetry.space_group_name_H-M   'P 1'
#
loop_
_entity.id
_entity.type
_entity.pdbx_description
1 polymer ?
#
loop_
_entity_poly.entity_id
_entity_poly.type
_entity_poly.pdbx_seq_one_letter_code
_entity_poly.pdbx_strand_id
1 'polypeptide(L)'
;GRYAYLAAQLLMENGKDVVLVGIKKGEVNGVPIQRDFPTEPMDTITLYVGPRHQKEYYDLILENHPRRVIFNPGTENPELIELLQKNGIETEVACTLVLLRTGQY
;
A
#
# COMPACT_ATOMS: atom_id res chain seq x y z
N GLY A 1 -10.50 3.78 -4.00
CA GLY A 1 -11.50 4.55 -3.34
C GLY A 1 -11.04 5.93 -2.92
N ARG A 2 -11.92 6.60 -2.25
CA ARG A 2 -11.69 8.00 -1.86
C ARG A 2 -10.47 8.19 -0.95
N TYR A 3 -10.33 7.29 0.04
CA TYR A 3 -9.22 7.40 0.99
C TYR A 3 -7.88 7.07 0.34
N ALA A 4 -7.87 6.14 -0.61
CA ALA A 4 -6.66 5.82 -1.35
C ALA A 4 -6.20 7.03 -2.17
N TYR A 5 -7.13 7.74 -2.79
CA TYR A 5 -6.85 8.94 -3.56
C TYR A 5 -6.24 10.03 -2.68
N LEU A 6 -6.87 10.28 -1.52
CA LEU A 6 -6.38 11.28 -0.58
C LEU A 6 -4.99 10.93 -0.04
N ALA A 7 -4.76 9.65 0.25
CA ALA A 7 -3.46 9.19 0.71
C ALA A 7 -2.39 9.39 -0.35
N ALA A 8 -2.70 9.07 -1.60
CA ALA A 8 -1.77 9.27 -2.71
C ALA A 8 -1.37 10.74 -2.85
N GLN A 9 -2.36 11.63 -2.80
CA GLN A 9 -2.11 13.07 -2.86
C GLN A 9 -1.21 13.53 -1.71
N LEU A 10 -1.51 13.11 -0.50
CA LEU A 10 -0.77 13.53 0.68
C LEU A 10 0.66 12.99 0.69
N LEU A 11 0.85 11.75 0.22
CA LEU A 11 2.19 11.18 0.05
C LEU A 11 3.02 12.02 -0.91
N MET A 12 2.43 12.38 -2.04
CA MET A 12 3.12 13.21 -3.04
C MET A 12 3.45 14.59 -2.49
N GLU A 13 2.54 15.18 -1.71
CA GLU A 13 2.76 16.47 -1.06
C GLU A 13 3.91 16.42 -0.05
N ASN A 14 4.14 15.22 0.51
CA ASN A 14 5.25 14.99 1.45
C ASN A 14 6.54 14.55 0.73
N GLY A 15 6.59 14.71 -0.58
CA GLY A 15 7.80 14.43 -1.35
C GLY A 15 8.09 12.96 -1.58
N LYS A 16 7.10 12.09 -1.38
CA LYS A 16 7.29 10.65 -1.61
C LYS A 16 7.03 10.30 -3.06
N ASP A 17 7.82 9.36 -3.58
CA ASP A 17 7.59 8.78 -4.89
C ASP A 17 6.49 7.73 -4.75
N VAL A 18 5.43 7.86 -5.52
CA VAL A 18 4.25 7.01 -5.38
C VAL A 18 3.99 6.23 -6.65
N VAL A 19 3.77 4.92 -6.49
CA VAL A 19 3.30 4.04 -7.57
C VAL A 19 1.87 3.64 -7.22
N LEU A 20 0.94 3.85 -8.15
CA LEU A 20 -0.47 3.56 -7.95
C LEU A 20 -0.82 2.29 -8.70
N VAL A 21 -1.29 1.27 -7.98
CA VAL A 21 -1.69 -0.01 -8.58
C VAL A 21 -3.17 -0.25 -8.35
N GLY A 22 -3.91 -0.51 -9.41
CA GLY A 22 -5.33 -0.77 -9.32
C GLY A 22 -5.91 -1.25 -10.63
N ILE A 23 -7.19 -1.63 -10.59
CA ILE A 23 -7.89 -2.14 -11.77
C ILE A 23 -8.62 -1.04 -12.53
N LYS A 24 -8.90 0.09 -11.88
CA LYS A 24 -9.58 1.21 -12.53
C LYS A 24 -8.56 2.11 -13.22
N LYS A 25 -8.93 2.63 -14.38
CA LYS A 25 -8.11 3.62 -15.08
C LYS A 25 -8.26 4.97 -14.39
N GLY A 26 -7.21 5.74 -14.42
CA GLY A 26 -7.22 7.08 -13.85
C GLY A 26 -5.83 7.52 -13.47
N GLU A 27 -5.77 8.68 -12.82
CA GLU A 27 -4.51 9.23 -12.36
C GLU A 27 -4.73 10.07 -11.10
N VAL A 28 -3.66 10.28 -10.35
CA VAL A 28 -3.65 11.18 -9.20
C VAL A 28 -2.45 12.11 -9.38
N ASN A 29 -2.73 13.41 -9.50
CA ASN A 29 -1.69 14.43 -9.68
C ASN A 29 -0.70 14.08 -10.80
N GLY A 30 -1.21 13.57 -11.91
CA GLY A 30 -0.40 13.22 -13.08
C GLY A 30 0.22 11.84 -13.05
N VAL A 31 0.12 11.10 -11.95
CA VAL A 31 0.64 9.74 -11.85
C VAL A 31 -0.47 8.75 -12.22
N PRO A 32 -0.28 7.94 -13.26
CA PRO A 32 -1.33 7.03 -13.70
C PRO A 32 -1.50 5.83 -12.76
N ILE A 33 -2.73 5.32 -12.69
CA ILE A 33 -2.99 4.07 -12.00
C ILE A 33 -2.64 2.96 -12.97
N GLN A 34 -1.72 2.08 -12.57
CA GLN A 34 -1.26 0.98 -13.41
C GLN A 34 -1.78 -0.37 -12.92
N ARG A 35 -1.91 -1.32 -13.85
CA ARG A 35 -2.36 -2.67 -13.51
C ARG A 35 -1.21 -3.53 -12.98
N ASP A 36 -0.03 -3.30 -13.51
CA ASP A 36 1.13 -4.11 -13.17
C ASP A 36 1.73 -3.69 -11.82
N PHE A 37 2.02 -4.69 -11.01
CA PHE A 37 2.69 -4.48 -9.73
C PHE A 37 4.16 -4.11 -10.02
N PRO A 38 4.72 -3.12 -9.31
CA PRO A 38 6.10 -2.71 -9.56
C PRO A 38 7.10 -3.82 -9.26
N THR A 39 8.14 -3.92 -10.08
CA THR A 39 9.22 -4.88 -9.89
C THR A 39 10.39 -4.29 -9.11
N GLU A 40 10.53 -2.96 -9.12
CA GLU A 40 11.54 -2.30 -8.29
C GLU A 40 11.15 -2.38 -6.82
N PRO A 41 12.13 -2.55 -5.90
CA PRO A 41 11.84 -2.63 -4.47
C PRO A 41 11.18 -1.36 -3.97
N MET A 42 10.08 -1.52 -3.23
CA MET A 42 9.36 -0.41 -2.62
C MET A 42 9.68 -0.38 -1.13
N ASP A 43 9.75 0.81 -0.54
CA ASP A 43 9.94 0.91 0.91
C ASP A 43 8.68 0.48 1.65
N THR A 44 7.56 1.05 1.27
CA THR A 44 6.29 0.81 1.97
C THR A 44 5.18 0.56 0.96
N ILE A 45 4.37 -0.46 1.25
CA ILE A 45 3.14 -0.73 0.51
C ILE A 45 1.99 -0.41 1.44
N THR A 46 1.06 0.43 0.99
CA THR A 46 -0.13 0.76 1.75
C THR A 46 -1.35 0.15 1.05
N LEU A 47 -2.06 -0.71 1.78
CA LEU A 47 -3.17 -1.48 1.23
C LEU A 47 -4.50 -0.77 1.41
N TYR A 48 -5.25 -0.69 0.32
CA TYR A 48 -6.62 -0.17 0.29
C TYR A 48 -7.60 -1.19 -0.30
N VAL A 49 -7.11 -2.38 -0.66
CA VAL A 49 -7.96 -3.48 -1.12
C VAL A 49 -8.38 -4.35 0.04
N GLY A 50 -9.63 -4.77 0.06
CA GLY A 50 -10.14 -5.65 1.12
C GLY A 50 -9.49 -7.03 1.09
N PRO A 51 -9.55 -7.77 2.22
CA PRO A 51 -8.88 -9.07 2.33
C PRO A 51 -9.23 -10.07 1.25
N ARG A 52 -10.49 -10.08 0.77
CA ARG A 52 -10.93 -11.00 -0.28
C ARG A 52 -10.17 -10.81 -1.59
N HIS A 53 -9.67 -9.61 -1.85
CA HIS A 53 -8.95 -9.30 -3.10
C HIS A 53 -7.44 -9.23 -2.91
N GLN A 54 -6.95 -9.42 -1.69
CA GLN A 54 -5.52 -9.33 -1.40
C GLN A 54 -4.75 -10.58 -1.84
N LYS A 55 -5.41 -11.72 -1.93
CA LYS A 55 -4.76 -12.99 -2.21
C LYS A 55 -3.96 -12.98 -3.51
N GLU A 56 -4.48 -12.32 -4.52
CA GLU A 56 -3.79 -12.22 -5.81
C GLU A 56 -2.49 -11.41 -5.74
N TYR A 57 -2.30 -10.65 -4.65
CA TYR A 57 -1.11 -9.83 -4.46
C TYR A 57 -0.09 -10.46 -3.51
N TYR A 58 -0.40 -11.57 -2.86
CA TYR A 58 0.48 -12.15 -1.85
C TYR A 58 1.89 -12.41 -2.38
N ASP A 59 2.00 -13.14 -3.49
CA ASP A 59 3.32 -13.48 -4.05
C ASP A 59 4.05 -12.24 -4.54
N LEU A 60 3.32 -11.29 -5.11
CA LEU A 60 3.91 -10.06 -5.63
C LEU A 60 4.50 -9.22 -4.49
N ILE A 61 3.79 -9.13 -3.36
CA ILE A 61 4.29 -8.41 -2.19
C ILE A 61 5.52 -9.10 -1.61
N LEU A 62 5.47 -10.43 -1.49
CA LEU A 62 6.59 -11.21 -0.97
C LEU A 62 7.82 -11.05 -1.86
N GLU A 63 7.66 -11.11 -3.17
CA GLU A 63 8.76 -10.94 -4.12
C GLU A 63 9.35 -9.53 -4.05
N ASN A 64 8.49 -8.53 -3.91
CA ASN A 64 8.93 -7.14 -3.81
C ASN A 64 9.72 -6.92 -2.51
N HIS A 65 9.33 -7.62 -1.44
CA HIS A 65 9.96 -7.56 -0.12
C HIS A 65 10.10 -6.13 0.41
N PRO A 66 8.99 -5.38 0.54
CA PRO A 66 9.06 -4.04 1.09
C PRO A 66 9.51 -4.07 2.54
N ARG A 67 9.99 -2.94 3.05
CA ARG A 67 10.34 -2.85 4.46
C ARG A 67 9.09 -2.94 5.33
N ARG A 68 7.98 -2.37 4.86
CA ARG A 68 6.75 -2.25 5.65
C ARG A 68 5.51 -2.37 4.77
N VAL A 69 4.47 -3.00 5.31
CA VAL A 69 3.14 -3.02 4.69
C VAL A 69 2.15 -2.43 5.69
N ILE A 70 1.40 -1.41 5.28
CA ILE A 70 0.38 -0.77 6.09
C ILE A 70 -0.99 -1.32 5.69
N PHE A 71 -1.73 -1.81 6.68
CA PHE A 71 -3.10 -2.27 6.51
C PHE A 71 -4.03 -1.17 6.98
N ASN A 72 -4.59 -0.42 6.04
CA ASN A 72 -5.53 0.65 6.34
C ASN A 72 -6.87 0.08 6.85
N PRO A 73 -7.71 0.89 7.50
CA PRO A 73 -9.01 0.40 8.00
C PRO A 73 -9.80 -0.32 6.92
N GLY A 74 -10.28 -1.52 7.24
CA GLY A 74 -11.03 -2.36 6.31
C GLY A 74 -10.18 -3.34 5.51
N THR A 75 -8.85 -3.25 5.62
CA THR A 75 -7.96 -4.17 4.89
C THR A 75 -7.29 -5.20 5.80
N GLU A 76 -7.58 -5.17 7.08
CA GLU A 76 -6.96 -6.05 8.07
C GLU A 76 -7.10 -7.51 7.66
N ASN A 77 -5.97 -8.21 7.60
CA ASN A 77 -5.93 -9.58 7.11
C ASN A 77 -4.90 -10.38 7.92
N PRO A 78 -5.35 -11.07 8.97
CA PRO A 78 -4.44 -11.83 9.83
C PRO A 78 -3.59 -12.85 9.08
N GLU A 79 -4.13 -13.47 8.04
CA GLU A 79 -3.39 -14.44 7.24
C GLU A 79 -2.20 -13.79 6.55
N LEU A 80 -2.42 -12.65 5.90
CA LEU A 80 -1.34 -11.96 5.22
C LEU A 80 -0.35 -11.35 6.21
N ILE A 81 -0.84 -10.79 7.32
CA ILE A 81 0.03 -10.25 8.36
C ILE A 81 1.01 -11.32 8.85
N GLU A 82 0.51 -12.50 9.17
CA GLU A 82 1.35 -13.60 9.63
C GLU A 82 2.36 -14.01 8.57
N LEU A 83 1.92 -14.12 7.32
CA LEU A 83 2.78 -14.49 6.21
C LEU A 83 3.92 -13.48 6.01
N LEU A 84 3.60 -12.19 6.08
CA LEU A 84 4.60 -11.13 5.93
C LEU A 84 5.60 -11.15 7.09
N GLN A 85 5.11 -11.28 8.31
CA GLN A 85 5.98 -11.32 9.50
C GLN A 85 6.93 -12.50 9.46
N LYS A 86 6.47 -13.65 8.99
CA LYS A 86 7.33 -14.83 8.82
C LYS A 86 8.45 -14.60 7.82
N ASN A 87 8.24 -13.68 6.90
CA ASN A 87 9.23 -13.35 5.87
C ASN A 87 10.02 -12.08 6.20
N GLY A 88 9.98 -11.62 7.45
CA GLY A 88 10.77 -10.49 7.89
C GLY A 88 10.28 -9.13 7.42
N ILE A 89 9.03 -9.05 6.98
CA ILE A 89 8.43 -7.78 6.53
C ILE A 89 7.61 -7.20 7.67
N GLU A 90 7.87 -5.93 8.00
CA GLU A 90 7.14 -5.23 9.06
C GLU A 90 5.70 -4.98 8.62
N THR A 91 4.76 -5.19 9.54
CA THR A 91 3.34 -4.90 9.27
C THR A 91 2.82 -3.88 10.27
N GLU A 92 1.91 -3.04 9.81
CA GLU A 92 1.33 -2.01 10.65
C GLU A 92 -0.15 -1.88 10.31
N VAL A 93 -1.01 -1.99 11.32
CA VAL A 93 -2.46 -1.76 11.15
C VAL A 93 -2.71 -0.31 11.54
N ALA A 94 -2.92 0.55 10.56
CA ALA A 94 -2.99 1.98 10.79
C ALA A 94 -3.66 2.68 9.60
N CYS A 95 -4.01 3.93 9.80
CA CYS A 95 -4.53 4.78 8.71
C CYS A 95 -3.37 5.62 8.16
N THR A 96 -3.04 5.43 6.89
CA THR A 96 -1.94 6.16 6.24
C THR A 96 -2.12 7.68 6.34
N LEU A 97 -3.36 8.16 6.18
CA LEU A 97 -3.64 9.60 6.31
C LEU A 97 -3.30 10.12 7.70
N VAL A 98 -3.65 9.35 8.73
CA VAL A 98 -3.35 9.74 10.11
C VAL A 98 -1.84 9.72 10.36
N LEU A 99 -1.15 8.70 9.86
CA LEU A 99 0.30 8.62 10.01
C LEU A 99 0.99 9.83 9.37
N LEU A 100 0.56 10.23 8.18
CA LEU A 100 1.11 11.38 7.48
C LEU A 100 0.82 12.68 8.20
N ARG A 101 -0.41 12.86 8.68
CA ARG A 101 -0.84 14.08 9.35
C ARG A 101 -0.21 14.27 10.72
N THR A 102 0.19 13.19 11.35
CA THR A 102 0.82 13.22 12.69
C THR A 102 2.33 13.07 12.64
N GLY A 103 2.91 13.01 11.45
CA GLY A 103 4.35 12.86 11.30
C GLY A 103 4.89 11.50 11.68
N GLN A 104 4.04 10.47 11.67
CA GLN A 104 4.41 9.12 12.07
C GLN A 104 4.58 8.15 10.89
N TYR A 105 4.40 8.63 9.69
CA TYR A 105 4.63 7.81 8.50
C TYR A 105 6.12 7.53 8.33
#